data_4b6f48faf85b3aa49867cae07a172cf2
#
_entry.id   4b6f48faf85b3aa49867cae07a172cf2
#
_cell.length_a   1.000
_cell.length_b   1.000
_cell.length_c   1.000
_cell.angle_alpha   90.00
_cell.angle_beta   90.00
_cell.angle_gamma   90.00
#
_symmetry.space_group_name_H-M   'P 1'
#
loop_
_entity.id
_entity.type
_entity.pdbx_description
1 polymer ?
#
loop_
_entity_poly.entity_id
_entity_poly.type
_entity_poly.pdbx_seq_one_letter_code
_entity_poly.pdbx_strand_id
1 'polypeptide(L)'
;MAGQYIDKADLKAYIGLSGTAQDDNIDNAIDSASRLIDKICGRRFNQDSVVNVKTFTPNNSLYLETPDISTTTGLIVKLDDDDDGTYEKTLTINTDFIVEPTNPRINRIIDGVTYYEPYNKITILDTRSSERFDPTIKSNVQITAKWGWTKIPSDIITATLIQSLRFFKRKDTPFNTYGDVNTGVSELFSRIDPDVQTLLKGLKKTTLSGTIL
;
A
#
# COMPACT_ATOMS: atom_id res chain seq x y z
N MET A 1 -8.17 -1.55 15.26
CA MET A 1 -7.02 -2.41 14.92
C MET A 1 -6.17 -1.69 13.89
N ALA A 2 -4.87 -1.67 14.05
CA ALA A 2 -3.98 -0.99 13.11
C ALA A 2 -3.94 -1.78 11.79
N GLY A 3 -4.25 -1.13 10.68
CA GLY A 3 -4.10 -1.71 9.34
C GLY A 3 -5.37 -2.06 8.58
N GLN A 4 -6.54 -1.92 9.15
CA GLN A 4 -7.82 -2.05 8.43
C GLN A 4 -8.07 -0.79 7.58
N TYR A 5 -8.74 -0.94 6.43
CA TYR A 5 -9.01 0.16 5.50
C TYR A 5 -10.37 0.82 5.70
N ILE A 6 -11.26 0.14 6.42
CA ILE A 6 -12.57 0.65 6.86
C ILE A 6 -12.76 0.24 8.32
N ASP A 7 -13.66 0.89 9.02
CA ASP A 7 -14.07 0.47 10.34
C ASP A 7 -15.36 -0.39 10.29
N LYS A 8 -15.72 -0.98 11.44
CA LYS A 8 -16.91 -1.83 11.48
C LYS A 8 -18.21 -1.05 11.31
N ALA A 9 -18.21 0.25 11.65
CA ALA A 9 -19.39 1.09 11.47
C ALA A 9 -19.66 1.30 9.98
N ASP A 10 -18.61 1.48 9.17
CA ASP A 10 -18.71 1.60 7.71
C ASP A 10 -19.34 0.36 7.11
N LEU A 11 -18.87 -0.84 7.49
CA LEU A 11 -19.41 -2.08 6.94
C LEU A 11 -20.86 -2.31 7.42
N LYS A 12 -21.15 -2.05 8.71
CA LYS A 12 -22.54 -2.14 9.22
C LYS A 12 -23.51 -1.21 8.48
N ALA A 13 -23.09 0.04 8.26
CA ALA A 13 -23.87 1.00 7.49
C ALA A 13 -24.10 0.51 6.07
N TYR A 14 -23.06 -0.02 5.42
CA TYR A 14 -23.14 -0.55 4.05
C TYR A 14 -24.10 -1.73 3.89
N ILE A 15 -24.21 -2.60 4.90
CA ILE A 15 -25.06 -3.80 4.86
C ILE A 15 -26.40 -3.63 5.58
N GLY A 16 -26.66 -2.47 6.19
CA GLY A 16 -27.88 -2.22 6.96
C GLY A 16 -27.98 -3.03 8.25
N LEU A 17 -26.85 -3.37 8.89
CA LEU A 17 -26.82 -4.18 10.11
C LEU A 17 -26.71 -3.29 11.36
N SER A 18 -27.52 -3.61 12.39
CA SER A 18 -27.48 -2.95 13.69
C SER A 18 -27.12 -3.94 14.82
N GLY A 19 -26.75 -3.40 15.98
CA GLY A 19 -26.37 -4.21 17.15
C GLY A 19 -24.92 -4.68 17.11
N THR A 20 -24.50 -5.47 18.12
CA THR A 20 -23.11 -5.85 18.33
C THR A 20 -22.84 -7.36 18.24
N ALA A 21 -23.89 -8.17 18.05
CA ALA A 21 -23.79 -9.63 18.07
C ALA A 21 -22.88 -10.23 16.99
N GLN A 22 -22.59 -9.47 15.93
CA GLN A 22 -21.74 -9.90 14.80
C GLN A 22 -20.42 -9.14 14.70
N ASP A 23 -20.06 -8.32 15.70
CA ASP A 23 -18.92 -7.42 15.65
C ASP A 23 -17.60 -8.15 15.37
N ASP A 24 -17.35 -9.27 16.04
CA ASP A 24 -16.13 -10.06 15.82
C ASP A 24 -16.05 -10.66 14.41
N ASN A 25 -17.19 -11.11 13.87
CA ASN A 25 -17.25 -11.64 12.51
C ASN A 25 -17.02 -10.53 11.46
N ILE A 26 -17.53 -9.33 11.75
CA ILE A 26 -17.31 -8.14 10.91
C ILE A 26 -15.86 -7.73 10.94
N ASP A 27 -15.23 -7.62 12.12
CA ASP A 27 -13.82 -7.27 12.27
C ASP A 27 -12.91 -8.27 11.53
N ASN A 28 -13.19 -9.58 11.67
CA ASN A 28 -12.45 -10.63 10.96
C ASN A 28 -12.62 -10.53 9.43
N ALA A 29 -13.81 -10.19 8.95
CA ALA A 29 -14.08 -10.02 7.52
C ALA A 29 -13.34 -8.80 6.96
N ILE A 30 -13.32 -7.68 7.69
CA ILE A 30 -12.61 -6.45 7.30
C ILE A 30 -11.09 -6.69 7.28
N ASP A 31 -10.55 -7.33 8.31
CA ASP A 31 -9.11 -7.62 8.35
C ASP A 31 -8.70 -8.55 7.20
N SER A 32 -9.46 -9.61 6.98
CA SER A 32 -9.21 -10.55 5.87
C SER A 32 -9.26 -9.87 4.50
N ALA A 33 -10.23 -8.96 4.28
CA ALA A 33 -10.34 -8.20 3.05
C ALA A 33 -9.17 -7.23 2.88
N SER A 34 -8.78 -6.51 3.95
CA SER A 34 -7.65 -5.59 3.93
C SER A 34 -6.34 -6.31 3.60
N ARG A 35 -6.08 -7.46 4.24
CA ARG A 35 -4.86 -8.27 3.96
C ARG A 35 -4.87 -8.88 2.57
N LEU A 36 -6.03 -9.26 2.04
CA LEU A 36 -6.15 -9.72 0.66
C LEU A 36 -5.80 -8.62 -0.33
N ILE A 37 -6.28 -7.41 -0.12
CA ILE A 37 -5.98 -6.24 -0.94
C ILE A 37 -4.48 -5.92 -0.91
N ASP A 38 -3.84 -5.93 0.26
CA ASP A 38 -2.39 -5.75 0.38
C ASP A 38 -1.63 -6.77 -0.47
N LYS A 39 -2.04 -8.03 -0.38
CA LYS A 39 -1.42 -9.13 -1.15
C LYS A 39 -1.57 -8.94 -2.66
N ILE A 40 -2.75 -8.51 -3.12
CA ILE A 40 -3.02 -8.28 -4.55
C ILE A 40 -2.25 -7.08 -5.07
N CYS A 41 -2.14 -6.02 -4.27
CA CYS A 41 -1.51 -4.77 -4.68
C CYS A 41 0.01 -4.76 -4.45
N GLY A 42 0.55 -5.70 -3.66
CA GLY A 42 1.96 -5.73 -3.27
C GLY A 42 2.38 -4.51 -2.43
N ARG A 43 1.42 -3.87 -1.75
CA ARG A 43 1.65 -2.67 -0.91
C ARG A 43 0.57 -2.50 0.13
N ARG A 44 0.86 -1.65 1.12
CA ARG A 44 -0.11 -1.21 2.13
C ARG A 44 -0.53 0.23 1.87
N PHE A 45 -1.80 0.53 2.17
CA PHE A 45 -2.40 1.85 1.95
C PHE A 45 -2.55 2.67 3.23
N ASN A 46 -2.06 2.18 4.36
CA ASN A 46 -2.02 2.91 5.62
C ASN A 46 -0.69 3.65 5.74
N GLN A 47 -0.73 4.83 6.37
CA GLN A 47 0.47 5.56 6.74
C GLN A 47 1.00 5.08 8.09
N ASP A 48 2.32 4.94 8.22
CA ASP A 48 2.94 4.74 9.53
C ASP A 48 2.66 5.93 10.44
N SER A 49 2.37 5.67 11.71
CA SER A 49 2.08 6.72 12.69
C SER A 49 3.29 7.61 12.98
N VAL A 50 4.49 7.04 12.91
CA VAL A 50 5.79 7.69 13.15
C VAL A 50 6.72 7.46 11.97
N VAL A 51 7.78 8.26 11.89
CA VAL A 51 8.88 8.00 10.96
C VAL A 51 9.63 6.75 11.40
N ASN A 52 9.99 5.91 10.42
CA ASN A 52 10.71 4.67 10.65
C ASN A 52 11.92 4.59 9.73
N VAL A 53 12.99 3.99 10.23
CA VAL A 53 14.22 3.74 9.48
C VAL A 53 14.11 2.40 8.76
N LYS A 54 14.52 2.37 7.49
CA LYS A 54 14.71 1.14 6.71
C LYS A 54 16.04 1.21 5.96
N THR A 55 16.69 0.07 5.82
CA THR A 55 17.92 -0.07 5.06
C THR A 55 17.67 -0.81 3.75
N PHE A 56 18.43 -0.45 2.72
CA PHE A 56 18.26 -0.98 1.38
C PHE A 56 19.62 -1.31 0.75
N THR A 57 19.64 -2.38 -0.03
CA THR A 57 20.71 -2.65 -0.98
C THR A 57 20.26 -2.17 -2.33
N PRO A 58 20.87 -1.15 -2.92
CA PRO A 58 20.50 -0.68 -4.25
C PRO A 58 20.88 -1.72 -5.30
N ASN A 59 20.15 -1.77 -6.39
CA ASN A 59 20.49 -2.56 -7.57
C ASN A 59 20.96 -1.68 -8.75
N ASN A 60 21.01 -0.38 -8.54
CA ASN A 60 21.42 0.61 -9.52
C ASN A 60 22.09 1.79 -8.83
N SER A 61 23.09 2.40 -9.48
CA SER A 61 23.87 3.50 -8.90
C SER A 61 23.14 4.86 -8.92
N LEU A 62 22.11 5.01 -9.72
CA LEU A 62 21.41 6.29 -9.90
C LEU A 62 20.02 6.30 -9.30
N TYR A 63 19.38 5.15 -9.09
CA TYR A 63 18.05 5.12 -8.51
C TYR A 63 17.86 3.95 -7.56
N LEU A 64 16.97 4.14 -6.61
CA LEU A 64 16.54 3.15 -5.64
C LEU A 64 15.02 3.11 -5.58
N GLU A 65 14.44 1.94 -5.85
CA GLU A 65 13.03 1.69 -5.61
C GLU A 65 12.79 1.48 -4.11
N THR A 66 11.77 2.15 -3.59
CA THR A 66 11.43 2.10 -2.17
C THR A 66 9.99 1.63 -1.95
N PRO A 67 9.63 1.18 -0.76
CA PRO A 67 8.24 1.20 -0.32
C PRO A 67 7.66 2.61 -0.44
N ASP A 68 6.34 2.71 -0.38
CA ASP A 68 5.64 3.98 -0.48
C ASP A 68 6.09 4.97 0.62
N ILE A 69 6.54 6.15 0.23
CA ILE A 69 6.92 7.26 1.10
C ILE A 69 5.80 8.29 1.03
N SER A 70 5.13 8.53 2.15
CA SER A 70 3.92 9.35 2.19
C SER A 70 4.17 10.85 2.05
N THR A 71 5.33 11.32 2.48
CA THR A 71 5.70 12.75 2.51
C THR A 71 7.22 12.89 2.52
N THR A 72 7.70 14.02 1.99
CA THR A 72 9.11 14.41 2.10
C THR A 72 9.46 15.04 3.45
N THR A 73 8.46 15.40 4.26
CA THR A 73 8.69 15.91 5.62
C THR A 73 9.28 14.81 6.50
N GLY A 74 10.48 15.06 7.02
CA GLY A 74 11.21 14.08 7.84
C GLY A 74 11.90 12.97 7.03
N LEU A 75 11.95 13.09 5.70
CA LEU A 75 12.73 12.20 4.86
C LEU A 75 14.22 12.51 5.03
N ILE A 76 14.99 11.48 5.39
CA ILE A 76 16.46 11.53 5.47
C ILE A 76 16.99 10.33 4.71
N VAL A 77 17.97 10.56 3.83
CA VAL A 77 18.67 9.51 3.08
C VAL A 77 20.14 9.58 3.43
N LYS A 78 20.70 8.45 3.87
CA LYS A 78 22.10 8.34 4.24
C LYS A 78 22.75 7.17 3.52
N LEU A 79 24.06 7.31 3.28
CA LEU A 79 24.89 6.28 2.67
C LEU A 79 25.97 5.82 3.66
N ASP A 80 26.28 4.53 3.58
CA ASP A 80 27.48 3.89 4.10
C ASP A 80 28.39 3.61 2.89
N ASP A 81 29.47 4.39 2.77
CA ASP A 81 30.32 4.36 1.57
C ASP A 81 31.51 3.40 1.70
N ASP A 82 31.89 3.01 2.92
CA ASP A 82 33.08 2.19 3.20
C ASP A 82 32.75 0.80 3.77
N ASP A 83 31.44 0.46 3.85
CA ASP A 83 30.92 -0.85 4.31
C ASP A 83 31.32 -1.19 5.76
N ASP A 84 31.41 -0.16 6.62
CA ASP A 84 31.69 -0.34 8.05
C ASP A 84 30.42 -0.45 8.93
N GLY A 85 29.23 -0.27 8.32
CA GLY A 85 27.91 -0.30 8.97
C GLY A 85 27.50 1.03 9.58
N THR A 86 28.26 2.09 9.37
CA THR A 86 27.95 3.47 9.77
C THR A 86 27.41 4.24 8.55
N TYR A 87 26.48 5.14 8.75
CA TYR A 87 25.86 5.93 7.66
C TYR A 87 26.28 7.40 7.83
N GLU A 88 27.50 7.72 7.38
CA GLU A 88 28.12 9.05 7.60
C GLU A 88 27.54 10.10 6.65
N LYS A 89 27.28 9.70 5.41
CA LYS A 89 26.94 10.63 4.37
C LYS A 89 25.43 10.85 4.30
N THR A 90 25.00 12.07 4.52
CA THR A 90 23.60 12.47 4.41
C THR A 90 23.36 13.19 3.08
N LEU A 91 22.45 12.69 2.26
CA LEU A 91 22.07 13.30 0.99
C LEU A 91 21.02 14.39 1.19
N THR A 92 21.11 15.44 0.37
CA THR A 92 20.21 16.59 0.41
C THR A 92 19.18 16.50 -0.72
N ILE A 93 17.88 16.53 -0.36
CA ILE A 93 16.79 16.54 -1.35
C ILE A 93 16.89 17.79 -2.26
N ASN A 94 16.59 17.62 -3.55
CA ASN A 94 16.68 18.60 -4.64
C ASN A 94 18.11 19.06 -4.97
N THR A 95 19.11 18.66 -4.21
CA THR A 95 20.53 18.89 -4.50
C THR A 95 21.18 17.60 -4.97
N ASP A 96 21.13 16.55 -4.18
CA ASP A 96 21.73 15.26 -4.47
C ASP A 96 20.72 14.29 -5.10
N PHE A 97 19.47 14.33 -4.65
CA PHE A 97 18.42 13.44 -5.14
C PHE A 97 17.05 14.11 -5.24
N ILE A 98 16.16 13.46 -5.98
CA ILE A 98 14.72 13.75 -6.00
C ILE A 98 13.95 12.49 -5.64
N VAL A 99 12.70 12.69 -5.24
CA VAL A 99 11.72 11.61 -5.07
C VAL A 99 10.78 11.55 -6.25
N GLU A 100 10.42 10.35 -6.66
CA GLU A 100 9.51 10.12 -7.78
C GLU A 100 8.25 9.34 -7.34
N PRO A 101 7.09 9.60 -7.99
CA PRO A 101 6.89 10.47 -9.16
C PRO A 101 7.03 11.96 -8.81
N THR A 102 7.70 12.74 -9.65
CA THR A 102 7.86 14.20 -9.44
C THR A 102 6.52 14.93 -9.43
N ASN A 103 5.56 14.45 -10.21
CA ASN A 103 4.18 14.93 -10.26
C ASN A 103 3.23 13.80 -9.88
N PRO A 104 3.05 13.52 -8.58
CA PRO A 104 2.17 12.45 -8.13
C PRO A 104 0.72 12.75 -8.49
N ARG A 105 -0.03 11.72 -8.88
CA ARG A 105 -1.45 11.83 -9.17
C ARG A 105 -2.24 12.16 -7.91
N ILE A 106 -3.38 12.84 -8.11
CA ILE A 106 -4.34 13.07 -7.01
C ILE A 106 -4.93 11.73 -6.62
N ASN A 107 -4.76 11.39 -5.34
CA ASN A 107 -5.34 10.20 -4.74
C ASN A 107 -6.76 10.45 -4.25
N ARG A 108 -6.97 11.54 -3.53
CA ARG A 108 -8.24 11.87 -2.90
C ARG A 108 -8.35 13.36 -2.58
N ILE A 109 -9.58 13.88 -2.57
CA ILE A 109 -9.89 15.22 -2.06
C ILE A 109 -10.87 15.06 -0.90
N ILE A 110 -10.55 15.63 0.26
CA ILE A 110 -11.38 15.61 1.47
C ILE A 110 -11.43 17.03 2.03
N ASP A 111 -12.63 17.57 2.21
CA ASP A 111 -12.85 18.91 2.77
C ASP A 111 -11.98 20.01 2.10
N GLY A 112 -11.82 19.91 0.78
CA GLY A 112 -11.01 20.84 -0.02
C GLY A 112 -9.49 20.58 0.05
N VAL A 113 -9.03 19.62 0.84
CA VAL A 113 -7.61 19.24 0.91
C VAL A 113 -7.32 18.13 -0.09
N THR A 114 -6.34 18.37 -0.97
CA THR A 114 -5.90 17.38 -1.97
C THR A 114 -4.80 16.49 -1.39
N TYR A 115 -5.00 15.19 -1.50
CA TYR A 115 -4.04 14.15 -1.16
C TYR A 115 -3.52 13.48 -2.43
N TYR A 116 -2.23 13.20 -2.45
CA TYR A 116 -1.53 12.65 -3.60
C TYR A 116 -1.10 11.20 -3.36
N GLU A 117 -0.79 10.50 -4.46
CA GLU A 117 -0.11 9.20 -4.40
C GLU A 117 1.27 9.35 -3.73
N PRO A 118 1.77 8.33 -3.03
CA PRO A 118 3.08 8.38 -2.39
C PRO A 118 4.22 8.35 -3.41
N TYR A 119 5.39 8.75 -2.96
CA TYR A 119 6.63 8.54 -3.67
C TYR A 119 7.10 7.09 -3.48
N ASN A 120 7.72 6.50 -4.48
CA ASN A 120 8.16 5.11 -4.43
C ASN A 120 9.55 4.87 -5.04
N LYS A 121 10.26 5.96 -5.36
CA LYS A 121 11.59 5.89 -5.92
C LYS A 121 12.40 7.14 -5.53
N ILE A 122 13.68 6.93 -5.28
CA ILE A 122 14.67 7.98 -5.07
C ILE A 122 15.63 7.95 -6.24
N THR A 123 15.88 9.08 -6.89
CA THR A 123 16.76 9.20 -8.05
C THR A 123 17.83 10.23 -7.76
N ILE A 124 19.08 9.85 -7.90
CA ILE A 124 20.25 10.74 -7.79
C ILE A 124 20.26 11.71 -8.98
N LEU A 125 20.54 12.98 -8.71
CA LEU A 125 20.69 14.02 -9.71
C LEU A 125 22.11 13.99 -10.30
N ASP A 126 22.34 13.11 -11.26
CA ASP A 126 23.64 12.80 -11.86
C ASP A 126 24.42 14.05 -12.35
N THR A 127 23.72 15.07 -12.81
CA THR A 127 24.34 16.31 -13.29
C THR A 127 24.67 17.33 -12.20
N ARG A 128 24.18 17.12 -10.97
CA ARG A 128 24.30 18.06 -9.85
C ARG A 128 25.08 17.49 -8.67
N SER A 129 25.01 16.16 -8.48
CA SER A 129 25.63 15.47 -7.36
C SER A 129 26.72 14.52 -7.86
N SER A 130 27.79 14.43 -7.10
CA SER A 130 28.82 13.39 -7.26
C SER A 130 28.44 12.08 -6.57
N GLU A 131 27.38 12.12 -5.78
CA GLU A 131 26.95 10.97 -4.97
C GLU A 131 26.36 9.87 -5.84
N ARG A 132 26.54 8.62 -5.42
CA ARG A 132 26.01 7.42 -6.10
C ARG A 132 25.61 6.39 -5.06
N PHE A 133 24.62 5.59 -5.40
CA PHE A 133 24.38 4.34 -4.70
C PHE A 133 25.42 3.30 -5.15
N ASP A 134 25.90 2.48 -4.23
CA ASP A 134 26.80 1.38 -4.57
C ASP A 134 26.05 0.04 -4.53
N PRO A 135 25.77 -0.60 -5.68
CA PRO A 135 25.10 -1.90 -5.74
C PRO A 135 25.94 -3.06 -5.20
N THR A 136 27.23 -2.86 -4.97
CA THR A 136 28.14 -3.91 -4.47
C THR A 136 28.13 -4.03 -2.95
N ILE A 137 27.78 -2.94 -2.26
CA ILE A 137 27.68 -2.90 -0.80
C ILE A 137 26.25 -3.21 -0.36
N LYS A 138 26.10 -4.18 0.51
CA LYS A 138 24.79 -4.58 1.03
C LYS A 138 24.31 -3.62 2.11
N SER A 139 23.02 -3.26 2.03
CA SER A 139 22.36 -2.40 3.05
C SER A 139 23.01 -1.03 3.23
N ASN A 140 23.72 -0.52 2.23
CA ASN A 140 24.47 0.73 2.30
C ASN A 140 23.62 1.99 2.19
N VAL A 141 22.30 1.87 1.97
CA VAL A 141 21.39 3.02 1.97
C VAL A 141 20.43 2.93 3.15
N GLN A 142 20.44 3.95 3.99
CA GLN A 142 19.51 4.10 5.10
C GLN A 142 18.52 5.22 4.79
N ILE A 143 17.23 4.93 4.91
CA ILE A 143 16.15 5.90 4.68
C ILE A 143 15.29 6.00 5.93
N THR A 144 15.21 7.20 6.48
CA THR A 144 14.23 7.56 7.51
C THR A 144 13.07 8.25 6.83
N ALA A 145 11.87 7.70 6.92
CA ALA A 145 10.69 8.24 6.25
C ALA A 145 9.40 7.89 7.00
N LYS A 146 8.33 8.59 6.67
CA LYS A 146 6.97 8.21 7.03
C LYS A 146 6.40 7.37 5.90
N TRP A 147 6.36 6.05 6.11
CA TRP A 147 6.00 5.09 5.07
C TRP A 147 4.49 4.97 4.88
N GLY A 148 4.09 4.58 3.68
CA GLY A 148 2.71 4.32 3.30
C GLY A 148 2.03 5.47 2.57
N TRP A 149 0.72 5.54 2.66
CA TRP A 149 -0.13 6.51 1.98
C TRP A 149 -0.70 7.52 2.97
N THR A 150 -0.63 8.82 2.66
CA THR A 150 -1.17 9.87 3.53
C THR A 150 -2.67 9.69 3.78
N LYS A 151 -3.41 9.22 2.79
CA LYS A 151 -4.83 8.84 2.89
C LYS A 151 -5.12 7.60 2.06
N ILE A 152 -5.98 6.75 2.59
CA ILE A 152 -6.44 5.55 1.90
C ILE A 152 -7.26 5.96 0.67
N PRO A 153 -6.94 5.46 -0.54
CA PRO A 153 -7.70 5.73 -1.76
C PRO A 153 -9.18 5.33 -1.63
N SER A 154 -10.06 6.06 -2.29
CA SER A 154 -11.49 5.73 -2.31
C SER A 154 -11.76 4.34 -2.89
N ASP A 155 -11.00 3.96 -3.92
CA ASP A 155 -11.10 2.65 -4.56
C ASP A 155 -10.76 1.51 -3.58
N ILE A 156 -9.77 1.72 -2.69
CA ILE A 156 -9.42 0.75 -1.64
C ILE A 156 -10.55 0.64 -0.60
N ILE A 157 -11.15 1.74 -0.20
CA ILE A 157 -12.29 1.73 0.73
C ILE A 157 -13.45 0.95 0.13
N THR A 158 -13.82 1.25 -1.12
CA THR A 158 -14.91 0.56 -1.82
C THR A 158 -14.59 -0.92 -2.04
N ALA A 159 -13.38 -1.24 -2.48
CA ALA A 159 -12.93 -2.62 -2.65
C ALA A 159 -12.99 -3.41 -1.32
N THR A 160 -12.60 -2.75 -0.22
CA THR A 160 -12.66 -3.37 1.12
C THR A 160 -14.09 -3.61 1.56
N LEU A 161 -15.02 -2.67 1.34
CA LEU A 161 -16.45 -2.83 1.65
C LEU A 161 -17.02 -4.04 0.90
N ILE A 162 -16.84 -4.10 -0.42
CA ILE A 162 -17.36 -5.19 -1.27
C ILE A 162 -16.78 -6.53 -0.82
N GLN A 163 -15.48 -6.61 -0.65
CA GLN A 163 -14.81 -7.87 -0.32
C GLN A 163 -15.11 -8.32 1.12
N SER A 164 -15.23 -7.40 2.07
CA SER A 164 -15.60 -7.69 3.45
C SER A 164 -17.02 -8.25 3.55
N LEU A 165 -17.97 -7.67 2.80
CA LEU A 165 -19.33 -8.20 2.71
C LEU A 165 -19.33 -9.65 2.22
N ARG A 166 -18.52 -9.96 1.18
CA ARG A 166 -18.39 -11.34 0.68
C ARG A 166 -17.86 -12.29 1.74
N PHE A 167 -16.81 -11.90 2.46
CA PHE A 167 -16.25 -12.72 3.52
C PHE A 167 -17.22 -12.90 4.68
N PHE A 168 -17.93 -11.85 5.07
CA PHE A 168 -18.94 -11.91 6.11
C PHE A 168 -20.07 -12.88 5.76
N LYS A 169 -20.60 -12.84 4.53
CA LYS A 169 -21.66 -13.74 4.07
C LYS A 169 -21.21 -15.18 3.87
N ARG A 170 -19.93 -15.44 3.69
CA ARG A 170 -19.39 -16.81 3.52
C ARG A 170 -19.61 -17.71 4.73
N LYS A 171 -19.74 -17.17 5.93
CA LYS A 171 -20.06 -17.97 7.12
C LYS A 171 -21.39 -18.72 6.99
N ASP A 172 -22.33 -18.12 6.25
CA ASP A 172 -23.68 -18.68 6.07
C ASP A 172 -23.79 -19.56 4.81
N THR A 173 -22.76 -19.55 3.94
CA THR A 173 -22.72 -20.34 2.69
C THR A 173 -21.38 -21.10 2.55
N PRO A 174 -21.19 -22.19 3.31
CA PRO A 174 -19.88 -22.84 3.42
C PRO A 174 -19.36 -23.46 2.10
N PHE A 175 -20.22 -23.76 1.15
CA PHE A 175 -19.85 -24.41 -0.11
C PHE A 175 -19.63 -23.45 -1.31
N ASN A 176 -19.58 -22.15 -1.08
CA ASN A 176 -19.33 -21.15 -2.14
C ASN A 176 -20.37 -21.15 -3.28
N THR A 177 -21.51 -21.76 -3.07
CA THR A 177 -22.63 -21.84 -4.00
C THR A 177 -23.80 -21.05 -3.46
N TYR A 178 -24.28 -20.09 -4.23
CA TYR A 178 -25.59 -19.48 -4.02
C TYR A 178 -26.52 -20.03 -5.12
N GLY A 179 -27.50 -20.78 -4.73
CA GLY A 179 -28.47 -21.34 -5.67
C GLY A 179 -29.86 -21.29 -5.05
N ASP A 180 -30.84 -20.85 -5.81
CA ASP A 180 -32.23 -21.14 -5.52
C ASP A 180 -32.50 -22.60 -5.90
N VAL A 181 -32.88 -23.39 -4.90
CA VAL A 181 -33.14 -24.84 -5.04
C VAL A 181 -34.22 -25.11 -6.15
N ASN A 182 -35.01 -24.09 -6.49
CA ASN A 182 -36.08 -24.20 -7.50
C ASN A 182 -35.60 -23.92 -8.95
N THR A 183 -34.45 -23.28 -9.15
CA THR A 183 -33.96 -22.92 -10.49
C THR A 183 -32.78 -23.75 -10.98
N GLY A 184 -32.20 -24.56 -10.12
CA GLY A 184 -31.07 -25.44 -10.49
C GLY A 184 -29.78 -24.70 -10.89
N VAL A 185 -29.72 -23.38 -10.72
CA VAL A 185 -28.56 -22.54 -11.04
C VAL A 185 -27.70 -22.40 -9.79
N SER A 186 -26.54 -23.03 -9.78
CA SER A 186 -25.54 -22.78 -8.76
C SER A 186 -24.44 -21.90 -9.33
N GLU A 187 -24.33 -20.65 -8.88
CA GLU A 187 -23.21 -19.78 -9.24
C GLU A 187 -22.02 -20.04 -8.32
N LEU A 188 -20.88 -20.36 -8.90
CA LEU A 188 -19.61 -20.48 -8.21
C LEU A 188 -19.03 -19.07 -8.03
N PHE A 189 -19.02 -18.54 -6.82
CA PHE A 189 -18.40 -17.25 -6.58
C PHE A 189 -16.87 -17.33 -6.76
N SER A 190 -16.31 -16.47 -7.61
CA SER A 190 -14.87 -16.31 -7.70
C SER A 190 -14.30 -15.87 -6.34
N ARG A 191 -13.05 -16.20 -6.05
CA ARG A 191 -12.39 -15.88 -4.76
C ARG A 191 -12.34 -14.38 -4.50
N ILE A 192 -12.24 -13.58 -5.56
CA ILE A 192 -12.18 -12.11 -5.53
C ILE A 192 -13.31 -11.58 -6.41
N ASP A 193 -14.00 -10.57 -5.92
CA ASP A 193 -15.05 -9.92 -6.69
C ASP A 193 -14.46 -9.27 -7.96
N PRO A 194 -15.10 -9.40 -9.14
CA PRO A 194 -14.64 -8.78 -10.38
C PRO A 194 -14.54 -7.26 -10.29
N ASP A 195 -15.46 -6.61 -9.57
CA ASP A 195 -15.43 -5.15 -9.38
C ASP A 195 -14.23 -4.76 -8.52
N VAL A 196 -13.93 -5.54 -7.47
CA VAL A 196 -12.72 -5.37 -6.66
C VAL A 196 -11.46 -5.48 -7.51
N GLN A 197 -11.38 -6.48 -8.41
CA GLN A 197 -10.23 -6.62 -9.30
C GLN A 197 -10.05 -5.39 -10.20
N THR A 198 -11.15 -4.82 -10.69
CA THR A 198 -11.14 -3.62 -11.54
C THR A 198 -10.67 -2.40 -10.76
N LEU A 199 -11.18 -2.17 -9.54
CA LEU A 199 -10.76 -1.09 -8.65
C LEU A 199 -9.27 -1.15 -8.31
N LEU A 200 -8.72 -2.36 -8.10
CA LEU A 200 -7.33 -2.55 -7.69
C LEU A 200 -6.33 -2.49 -8.86
N LYS A 201 -6.76 -2.56 -10.12
CA LYS A 201 -5.89 -2.68 -11.28
C LYS A 201 -4.84 -1.57 -11.39
N GLY A 202 -5.23 -0.32 -11.10
CA GLY A 202 -4.33 0.85 -11.16
C GLY A 202 -3.47 1.07 -9.91
N LEU A 203 -3.69 0.28 -8.84
CA LEU A 203 -3.05 0.48 -7.54
C LEU A 203 -1.99 -0.59 -7.21
N LYS A 204 -1.81 -1.56 -8.09
CA LYS A 204 -0.77 -2.59 -7.94
C LYS A 204 0.62 -1.97 -8.05
N LYS A 205 1.51 -2.37 -7.14
CA LYS A 205 2.92 -2.01 -7.26
C LYS A 205 3.54 -2.80 -8.41
N THR A 206 4.01 -2.08 -9.44
CA THR A 206 4.76 -2.69 -10.53
C THR A 206 6.23 -2.62 -10.14
N THR A 207 6.89 -3.76 -9.98
CA THR A 207 8.35 -3.81 -9.91
C THR A 207 8.90 -3.78 -11.33
N LEU A 208 9.89 -2.93 -11.60
CA LEU A 208 10.53 -2.81 -12.93
C LEU A 208 11.26 -4.11 -13.38
N SER A 209 11.33 -5.12 -12.54
CA SER A 209 11.95 -6.42 -12.87
C SER A 209 11.05 -7.39 -13.64
N GLY A 210 9.91 -6.94 -14.17
CA GLY A 210 9.10 -7.75 -15.11
C GLY A 210 8.44 -9.01 -14.54
N THR A 211 8.54 -9.25 -13.25
CA THR A 211 7.86 -10.38 -12.59
C THR A 211 6.66 -9.86 -11.82
N ILE A 212 5.48 -10.12 -12.36
CA ILE A 212 4.22 -9.97 -11.61
C ILE A 212 4.22 -11.12 -10.59
N LEU A 213 4.29 -10.80 -9.31
CA LEU A 213 4.04 -11.76 -8.24
C LEU A 213 2.55 -11.98 -8.05
#